data_5665b7d476c7ba734c2147cefca2386f
#
_entry.id   5665b7d476c7ba734c2147cefca2386f
#
_cell.length_a   1.000
_cell.length_b   1.000
_cell.length_c   1.000
_cell.angle_alpha   90.00
_cell.angle_beta   90.00
_cell.angle_gamma   90.00
#
_symmetry.space_group_name_H-M   'P 1'
#
loop_
_entity.id
_entity.type
_entity.pdbx_description
1 polymer ?
#
loop_
_entity_poly.entity_id
_entity_poly.type
_entity_poly.pdbx_seq_one_letter_code
_entity_poly.pdbx_strand_id
1 'polypeptide(L)'
;MFTIQHAKIHFNQENTPVSDKFDDVYFSNQDGLAETHYVFLEGNQLWERWVNYQEAHFVIAETGFGTGLNFFAVTQLFREFRQQHENHPLKRLNFISFEKYPLKITALSQAHLAYPQFEDLSTHLQGYWPSLILGCY
;
A
#
# COMPACT_ATOMS: atom_id res chain seq x y z
N MET A 1 7.43 26.36 11.24
CA MET A 1 6.42 25.84 10.29
C MET A 1 6.79 24.42 9.89
N PHE A 2 5.91 23.47 10.09
CA PHE A 2 6.15 22.11 9.63
C PHE A 2 5.83 22.03 8.13
N THR A 3 6.83 21.72 7.33
CA THR A 3 6.66 21.49 5.89
C THR A 3 6.76 20.01 5.59
N ILE A 4 5.83 19.49 4.81
CA ILE A 4 5.93 18.13 4.27
C ILE A 4 7.01 18.16 3.19
N GLN A 5 7.93 17.20 3.24
CA GLN A 5 8.98 17.04 2.25
C GLN A 5 8.79 15.73 1.51
N HIS A 6 8.96 15.77 0.19
CA HIS A 6 9.03 14.54 -0.58
C HIS A 6 10.26 13.71 -0.23
N ALA A 7 10.13 12.39 -0.29
CA ALA A 7 11.27 11.51 -0.26
C ALA A 7 12.24 11.84 -1.40
N LYS A 8 13.54 11.82 -1.08
CA LYS A 8 14.61 11.82 -2.09
C LYS A 8 14.95 10.38 -2.40
N ILE A 9 14.78 10.00 -3.65
CA ILE A 9 14.99 8.63 -4.11
C ILE A 9 15.75 8.60 -5.43
N HIS A 10 16.36 7.47 -5.69
CA HIS A 10 16.84 7.06 -7.01
C HIS A 10 16.29 5.66 -7.33
N PHE A 11 16.37 5.26 -8.59
CA PHE A 11 16.02 3.91 -9.01
C PHE A 11 17.31 3.13 -9.24
N ASN A 12 17.41 1.93 -8.71
CA ASN A 12 18.54 1.05 -8.92
C ASN A 12 18.53 0.39 -10.31
N GLN A 13 19.49 -0.49 -10.59
CA GLN A 13 19.59 -1.16 -11.88
C GLN A 13 18.40 -2.06 -12.22
N GLU A 14 17.65 -2.51 -11.20
CA GLU A 14 16.44 -3.32 -11.32
C GLU A 14 15.16 -2.47 -11.34
N ASN A 15 15.33 -1.15 -11.50
CA ASN A 15 14.23 -0.17 -11.50
C ASN A 15 13.40 -0.17 -10.19
N THR A 16 14.03 -0.51 -9.06
CA THR A 16 13.42 -0.43 -7.74
C THR A 16 13.78 0.89 -7.08
N PRO A 17 12.82 1.63 -6.48
CA PRO A 17 13.11 2.87 -5.79
C PRO A 17 13.90 2.60 -4.50
N VAL A 18 14.93 3.41 -4.29
CA VAL A 18 15.83 3.37 -3.13
C VAL A 18 15.76 4.72 -2.44
N SER A 19 15.61 4.72 -1.12
CA SER A 19 15.65 5.92 -0.32
C SER A 19 17.07 6.44 -0.18
N ASP A 20 17.35 7.67 -0.63
CA ASP A 20 18.65 8.31 -0.47
C ASP A 20 19.02 8.57 1.00
N LYS A 21 17.98 8.79 1.83
CA LYS A 21 18.17 9.10 3.24
C LYS A 21 18.48 7.88 4.09
N PHE A 22 17.86 6.74 3.77
CA PHE A 22 17.93 5.52 4.57
C PHE A 22 18.79 4.43 3.92
N ASP A 23 19.21 4.65 2.65
CA ASP A 23 19.96 3.69 1.84
C ASP A 23 19.29 2.31 1.83
N ASP A 24 17.99 2.31 1.64
CA ASP A 24 17.17 1.11 1.69
C ASP A 24 16.16 1.09 0.54
N VAL A 25 15.83 -0.10 0.05
CA VAL A 25 14.84 -0.31 -1.01
C VAL A 25 13.42 -0.20 -0.47
N TYR A 26 12.50 0.31 -1.28
CA TYR A 26 11.08 0.37 -0.91
C TYR A 26 10.40 -1.00 -0.92
N PHE A 27 10.93 -1.94 -1.69
CA PHE A 27 10.46 -3.32 -1.74
C PHE A 27 11.58 -4.22 -2.25
N SER A 28 11.44 -5.55 -2.04
CA SER A 28 12.42 -6.53 -2.52
C SER A 28 12.50 -6.51 -4.05
N ASN A 29 13.73 -6.45 -4.58
CA ASN A 29 13.99 -6.51 -6.03
C ASN A 29 13.49 -7.81 -6.67
N GLN A 30 13.51 -8.93 -5.93
CA GLN A 30 13.19 -10.25 -6.47
C GLN A 30 11.71 -10.59 -6.35
N ASP A 31 11.09 -10.31 -5.21
CA ASP A 31 9.68 -10.62 -4.97
C ASP A 31 9.08 -9.83 -3.80
N GLY A 32 8.98 -8.50 -3.96
CA GLY A 32 8.37 -7.63 -2.95
C GLY A 32 6.90 -7.97 -2.67
N LEU A 33 6.19 -8.49 -3.67
CA LEU A 33 4.80 -8.89 -3.49
C LEU A 33 4.68 -10.17 -2.63
N ALA A 34 5.51 -11.18 -2.86
CA ALA A 34 5.53 -12.39 -2.02
C ALA A 34 5.93 -12.06 -0.58
N GLU A 35 6.89 -11.15 -0.38
CA GLU A 35 7.23 -10.66 0.95
C GLU A 35 6.03 -9.97 1.62
N THR A 36 5.31 -9.12 0.92
CA THR A 36 4.09 -8.48 1.41
C THR A 36 3.01 -9.50 1.78
N HIS A 37 2.78 -10.49 0.94
CA HIS A 37 1.85 -11.59 1.24
C HIS A 37 2.25 -12.34 2.51
N TYR A 38 3.49 -12.73 2.62
CA TYR A 38 3.98 -13.51 3.75
C TYR A 38 3.99 -12.71 5.06
N VAL A 39 4.58 -11.51 5.05
CA VAL A 39 4.77 -10.72 6.27
C VAL A 39 3.51 -9.96 6.66
N PHE A 40 2.87 -9.30 5.70
CA PHE A 40 1.77 -8.38 6.00
C PHE A 40 0.41 -9.09 6.03
N LEU A 41 0.09 -9.90 5.04
CA LEU A 41 -1.22 -10.55 4.93
C LEU A 41 -1.30 -11.80 5.82
N GLU A 42 -0.42 -12.77 5.59
CA GLU A 42 -0.40 -14.04 6.32
C GLU A 42 0.10 -13.86 7.76
N GLY A 43 1.16 -13.08 7.98
CA GLY A 43 1.70 -12.79 9.31
C GLY A 43 0.67 -12.12 10.23
N ASN A 44 -0.28 -11.37 9.69
CA ASN A 44 -1.40 -10.79 10.42
C ASN A 44 -2.67 -11.66 10.38
N GLN A 45 -2.67 -12.79 9.71
CA GLN A 45 -3.80 -13.71 9.58
C GLN A 45 -5.08 -12.98 9.11
N LEU A 46 -4.97 -12.11 8.12
CA LEU A 46 -6.07 -11.21 7.75
C LEU A 46 -7.31 -11.97 7.28
N TRP A 47 -7.13 -13.01 6.48
CA TRP A 47 -8.26 -13.82 5.98
C TRP A 47 -9.05 -14.48 7.11
N GLU A 48 -8.37 -15.16 8.01
CA GLU A 48 -8.98 -15.84 9.17
C GLU A 48 -9.65 -14.84 10.11
N ARG A 49 -9.03 -13.69 10.32
CA ARG A 49 -9.62 -12.62 11.12
C ARG A 49 -10.89 -12.07 10.50
N TRP A 50 -10.91 -11.88 9.17
CA TRP A 50 -12.11 -11.43 8.47
C TRP A 50 -13.24 -12.45 8.50
N VAL A 51 -12.94 -13.73 8.28
CA VAL A 51 -13.95 -14.83 8.37
C VAL A 51 -14.67 -14.82 9.73
N ASN A 52 -13.94 -14.54 10.80
CA ASN A 52 -14.50 -14.55 12.16
C ASN A 52 -15.00 -13.17 12.61
N TYR A 53 -14.89 -12.14 11.77
CA TYR A 53 -15.25 -10.78 12.13
C TYR A 53 -16.74 -10.52 11.97
N GLN A 54 -17.37 -9.92 13.00
CA GLN A 54 -18.83 -9.76 13.04
C GLN A 54 -19.31 -8.32 12.77
N GLU A 55 -18.37 -7.36 12.68
CA GLU A 55 -18.71 -5.97 12.43
C GLU A 55 -18.65 -5.64 10.94
N ALA A 56 -19.29 -4.52 10.55
CA ALA A 56 -19.36 -4.09 9.16
C ALA A 56 -18.06 -3.47 8.62
N HIS A 57 -17.21 -2.98 9.50
CA HIS A 57 -16.00 -2.22 9.17
C HIS A 57 -14.79 -2.82 9.84
N PHE A 58 -13.74 -3.09 9.08
CA PHE A 58 -12.44 -3.50 9.59
C PHE A 58 -11.41 -2.40 9.30
N VAL A 59 -10.58 -2.07 10.27
CA VAL A 59 -9.56 -1.04 10.16
C VAL A 59 -8.17 -1.66 10.13
N ILE A 60 -7.37 -1.29 9.14
CA ILE A 60 -5.94 -1.57 9.07
C ILE A 60 -5.20 -0.24 9.17
N ALA A 61 -4.20 -0.18 10.04
CA ALA A 61 -3.31 0.96 10.14
C ALA A 61 -1.86 0.50 9.93
N GLU A 62 -1.12 1.30 9.16
CA GLU A 62 0.31 1.08 8.94
C GLU A 62 1.11 2.36 9.15
N THR A 63 2.41 2.20 9.34
CA THR A 63 3.40 3.29 9.30
C THR A 63 4.33 3.08 8.11
N GLY A 64 4.50 4.14 7.32
CA GLY A 64 5.31 4.07 6.11
C GLY A 64 4.53 3.52 4.91
N PHE A 65 3.80 4.38 4.21
CA PHE A 65 3.03 4.00 3.02
C PHE A 65 3.93 3.54 1.86
N GLY A 66 5.07 4.20 1.70
CA GLY A 66 6.03 3.91 0.64
C GLY A 66 5.42 4.02 -0.76
N THR A 67 5.42 2.93 -1.50
CA THR A 67 4.80 2.83 -2.83
C THR A 67 3.35 2.36 -2.79
N GLY A 68 2.83 1.98 -1.62
CA GLY A 68 1.46 1.47 -1.44
C GLY A 68 1.29 -0.01 -1.76
N LEU A 69 2.36 -0.79 -1.77
CA LEU A 69 2.29 -2.23 -2.09
C LEU A 69 1.41 -3.01 -1.11
N ASN A 70 1.53 -2.73 0.20
CA ASN A 70 0.66 -3.35 1.21
C ASN A 70 -0.82 -2.97 0.98
N PHE A 71 -1.08 -1.71 0.65
CA PHE A 71 -2.42 -1.23 0.33
C PHE A 71 -3.01 -1.96 -0.89
N PHE A 72 -2.24 -2.17 -1.96
CA PHE A 72 -2.71 -2.90 -3.13
C PHE A 72 -2.99 -4.37 -2.82
N ALA A 73 -2.06 -5.03 -2.13
CA ALA A 73 -2.20 -6.44 -1.80
C ALA A 73 -3.40 -6.69 -0.88
N VAL A 74 -3.59 -5.88 0.16
CA VAL A 74 -4.73 -6.03 1.06
C VAL A 74 -6.06 -5.69 0.39
N THR A 75 -6.08 -4.70 -0.50
CA THR A 75 -7.28 -4.34 -1.25
C THR A 75 -7.70 -5.48 -2.18
N GLN A 76 -6.75 -6.09 -2.88
CA GLN A 76 -7.04 -7.26 -3.72
C GLN A 76 -7.55 -8.43 -2.90
N LEU A 77 -6.87 -8.77 -1.80
CA LEU A 77 -7.30 -9.85 -0.91
C LEU A 77 -8.71 -9.61 -0.36
N PHE A 78 -9.03 -8.36 0.00
CA PHE A 78 -10.36 -8.02 0.48
C PHE A 78 -11.44 -8.13 -0.61
N ARG A 79 -11.13 -7.78 -1.85
CA ARG A 79 -12.03 -7.99 -2.99
C ARG A 79 -12.34 -9.48 -3.17
N GLU A 80 -11.33 -10.34 -3.11
CA GLU A 80 -11.48 -11.80 -3.17
C GLU A 80 -12.33 -12.32 -2.01
N PHE A 81 -12.06 -11.86 -0.80
CA PHE A 81 -12.85 -12.19 0.39
C PHE A 81 -14.32 -11.84 0.19
N ARG A 82 -14.63 -10.64 -0.32
CA ARG A 82 -16.00 -10.20 -0.56
C ARG A 82 -16.71 -11.02 -1.64
N GLN A 83 -16.00 -11.44 -2.68
CA GLN A 83 -16.55 -12.30 -3.73
C GLN A 83 -16.91 -13.69 -3.20
N GLN A 84 -16.08 -14.27 -2.32
CA GLN A 84 -16.31 -15.58 -1.73
C GLN A 84 -17.34 -15.57 -0.58
N HIS A 85 -17.55 -14.42 0.05
CA HIS A 85 -18.37 -14.26 1.24
C HIS A 85 -19.38 -13.10 1.08
N GLU A 86 -20.23 -13.16 0.06
CA GLU A 86 -21.15 -12.06 -0.30
C GLU A 86 -22.07 -11.63 0.86
N ASN A 87 -22.56 -12.59 1.64
CA ASN A 87 -23.46 -12.35 2.77
C ASN A 87 -22.77 -12.09 4.11
N HIS A 88 -21.43 -12.06 4.13
CA HIS A 88 -20.67 -11.81 5.34
C HIS A 88 -20.95 -10.40 5.91
N PRO A 89 -21.01 -10.23 7.26
CA PRO A 89 -21.25 -8.91 7.88
C PRO A 89 -20.18 -7.87 7.53
N LEU A 90 -18.92 -8.26 7.41
CA LEU A 90 -17.84 -7.35 7.04
C LEU A 90 -18.01 -6.84 5.60
N LYS A 91 -18.31 -5.53 5.47
CA LYS A 91 -18.61 -4.86 4.20
C LYS A 91 -17.54 -3.88 3.75
N ARG A 92 -16.78 -3.30 4.67
CA ARG A 92 -15.83 -2.23 4.38
C ARG A 92 -14.48 -2.46 5.05
N LEU A 93 -13.43 -2.15 4.30
CA LEU A 93 -12.07 -2.06 4.79
C LEU A 93 -11.67 -0.59 4.82
N ASN A 94 -11.24 -0.10 5.99
CA ASN A 94 -10.66 1.22 6.14
C ASN A 94 -9.14 1.05 6.29
N PHE A 95 -8.38 1.62 5.37
CA PHE A 95 -6.92 1.58 5.39
C PHE A 95 -6.38 2.95 5.77
N ILE A 96 -5.62 3.01 6.85
CA ILE A 96 -5.01 4.24 7.37
C ILE A 96 -3.50 4.08 7.30
N SER A 97 -2.83 4.99 6.63
CA SER A 97 -1.37 4.98 6.52
C SER A 97 -0.77 6.33 6.91
N PHE A 98 0.35 6.27 7.62
CA PHE A 98 1.12 7.45 8.02
C PHE A 98 2.44 7.46 7.25
N GLU A 99 2.66 8.51 6.45
CA GLU A 99 3.89 8.67 5.66
C GLU A 99 4.51 10.04 5.94
N LYS A 100 5.75 10.03 6.40
CA LYS A 100 6.49 11.26 6.71
C LYS A 100 7.10 11.91 5.48
N TYR A 101 7.53 11.09 4.53
CA TYR A 101 8.21 11.52 3.31
C TYR A 101 7.52 10.91 2.09
N PRO A 102 6.35 11.43 1.69
CA PRO A 102 5.62 10.86 0.56
C PRO A 102 6.41 10.99 -0.74
N LEU A 103 6.29 9.98 -1.59
CA LEU A 103 6.88 10.03 -2.93
C LEU A 103 6.23 11.12 -3.77
N LYS A 104 6.99 11.70 -4.70
CA LYS A 104 6.40 12.49 -5.78
C LYS A 104 5.57 11.58 -6.68
N ILE A 105 4.50 12.11 -7.24
CA ILE A 105 3.62 11.35 -8.14
C ILE A 105 4.38 10.70 -9.30
N THR A 106 5.38 11.35 -9.86
CA THR A 106 6.22 10.81 -10.93
C THR A 106 7.02 9.58 -10.48
N ALA A 107 7.59 9.63 -9.28
CA ALA A 107 8.32 8.51 -8.70
C ALA A 107 7.39 7.35 -8.32
N LEU A 108 6.22 7.67 -7.77
CA LEU A 108 5.19 6.68 -7.46
C LEU A 108 4.73 5.94 -8.71
N SER A 109 4.42 6.68 -9.78
CA SER A 109 3.99 6.10 -11.06
C SER A 109 5.06 5.19 -11.67
N GLN A 110 6.32 5.58 -11.59
CA GLN A 110 7.43 4.75 -12.05
C GLN A 110 7.57 3.46 -11.21
N ALA A 111 7.45 3.56 -9.90
CA ALA A 111 7.51 2.39 -9.00
C ALA A 111 6.37 1.40 -9.29
N HIS A 112 5.18 1.89 -9.61
CA HIS A 112 4.01 1.06 -9.90
C HIS A 112 4.15 0.23 -11.19
N LEU A 113 5.04 0.59 -12.11
CA LEU A 113 5.33 -0.21 -13.30
C LEU A 113 5.86 -1.61 -12.96
N ALA A 114 6.45 -1.79 -11.78
CA ALA A 114 6.87 -3.10 -11.29
C ALA A 114 5.71 -4.05 -10.95
N TYR A 115 4.48 -3.52 -10.85
CA TYR A 115 3.29 -4.25 -10.42
C TYR A 115 2.13 -4.11 -11.41
N PRO A 116 2.25 -4.62 -12.64
CA PRO A 116 1.21 -4.48 -13.67
C PRO A 116 -0.12 -5.11 -13.27
N GLN A 117 -0.10 -6.11 -12.37
CA GLN A 117 -1.31 -6.74 -11.83
C GLN A 117 -2.18 -5.80 -10.99
N PHE A 118 -1.65 -4.65 -10.55
CA PHE A 118 -2.37 -3.64 -9.79
C PHE A 118 -2.62 -2.36 -10.60
N GLU A 119 -2.57 -2.41 -11.91
CA GLU A 119 -2.69 -1.22 -12.78
C GLU A 119 -3.97 -0.42 -12.52
N ASP A 120 -5.09 -1.08 -12.31
CA ASP A 120 -6.37 -0.42 -12.00
C ASP A 120 -6.32 0.31 -10.65
N LEU A 121 -5.77 -0.34 -9.62
CA LEU A 121 -5.61 0.23 -8.28
C LEU A 121 -4.57 1.36 -8.28
N SER A 122 -3.46 1.19 -8.99
CA SER A 122 -2.40 2.19 -9.05
C SER A 122 -2.86 3.46 -9.78
N THR A 123 -3.58 3.31 -10.88
CA THR A 123 -4.17 4.44 -11.62
C THR A 123 -5.15 5.21 -10.75
N HIS A 124 -6.00 4.49 -10.03
CA HIS A 124 -6.97 5.10 -9.11
C HIS A 124 -6.27 5.86 -7.97
N LEU A 125 -5.30 5.24 -7.32
CA LEU A 125 -4.51 5.85 -6.25
C LEU A 125 -3.78 7.10 -6.73
N GLN A 126 -3.15 7.05 -7.91
CA GLN A 126 -2.44 8.19 -8.48
C GLN A 126 -3.36 9.38 -8.76
N GLY A 127 -4.61 9.13 -9.13
CA GLY A 127 -5.63 10.16 -9.33
C GLY A 127 -6.02 10.91 -8.04
N TYR A 128 -5.81 10.29 -6.89
CA TYR A 128 -6.10 10.85 -5.56
C TYR A 128 -4.83 11.16 -4.75
N TRP A 129 -3.64 11.06 -5.36
CA TRP A 129 -2.39 11.28 -4.64
C TRP A 129 -2.34 12.68 -4.04
N PRO A 130 -2.14 12.82 -2.72
CA PRO A 130 -2.25 14.10 -2.05
C PRO A 130 -1.15 15.08 -2.45
N SER A 131 -1.49 16.35 -2.51
CA SER A 131 -0.50 17.42 -2.60
C SER A 131 0.21 17.62 -1.25
N LEU A 132 1.33 18.35 -1.25
CA LEU A 132 2.11 18.65 -0.03
C LEU A 132 1.39 19.64 0.90
N ILE A 133 0.17 19.31 1.28
CA ILE A 133 -0.63 20.08 2.25
C ILE A 133 -0.86 19.19 3.46
N LEU A 134 -0.62 19.72 4.65
CA LEU A 134 -0.93 19.01 5.89
C LEU A 134 -2.43 18.74 5.98
N GLY A 135 -2.80 17.50 6.24
CA GLY A 135 -4.19 17.09 6.34
C GLY A 135 -4.38 15.58 6.38
N CYS A 136 -5.64 15.17 6.36
CA CYS A 136 -6.06 13.78 6.16
C CYS A 136 -6.61 13.64 4.73
N TYR A 137 -6.25 12.54 4.07
CA TYR A 137 -6.65 12.24 2.69
C TYR A 137 -7.30 10.87 2.60
#